data_c53b93c58cc90805059701f7ad7b9d35
#
_entry.id   c53b93c58cc90805059701f7ad7b9d35
#
_cell.length_a   1.000
_cell.length_b   1.000
_cell.length_c   1.000
_cell.angle_alpha   90.00
_cell.angle_beta   90.00
_cell.angle_gamma   90.00
#
_symmetry.space_group_name_H-M   'P 1'
#
loop_
_entity.id
_entity.type
_entity.pdbx_description
1 polymer ?
#
loop_
_entity_poly.entity_id
_entity_poly.type
_entity_poly.pdbx_seq_one_letter_code
_entity_poly.pdbx_strand_id
1 'polypeptide(L)'
;MTSPKNFLQTKSTKNLVLRAMKPDDSEALARIYLGARQHNFSWVKHPKLEDFARVSHGEVVEVAIINQEIVGFASLSERDSFLHLLFIKEGWNGCGIGAKLLDWARNQVTQALELKVVTANVAAQRFYEREGFLAVGKSVFAKPQNLTYRDGRK
;
A
#
# COMPACT_ATOMS: atom_id res chain seq x y z
N MET A 1 16.25 -13.36 30.59
CA MET A 1 16.69 -12.70 29.38
C MET A 1 15.62 -12.75 28.31
N THR A 2 15.40 -11.63 27.72
CA THR A 2 14.47 -11.58 26.61
C THR A 2 15.10 -12.23 25.39
N SER A 3 14.49 -13.28 24.92
CA SER A 3 14.94 -13.93 23.71
C SER A 3 14.82 -12.98 22.52
N PRO A 4 15.79 -13.02 21.58
CA PRO A 4 15.65 -12.26 20.35
C PRO A 4 14.33 -12.56 19.61
N LYS A 5 13.73 -13.70 19.88
CA LYS A 5 12.43 -14.04 19.30
C LYS A 5 11.36 -12.98 19.57
N ASN A 6 11.46 -12.27 20.68
CA ASN A 6 10.47 -11.24 21.00
C ASN A 6 10.49 -10.11 19.99
N PHE A 7 11.63 -9.87 19.37
CA PHE A 7 11.75 -8.85 18.33
C PHE A 7 11.26 -9.32 16.98
N LEU A 8 11.14 -10.65 16.81
CA LEU A 8 10.67 -11.25 15.57
C LEU A 8 9.18 -11.53 15.59
N GLN A 9 8.55 -11.33 16.74
CA GLN A 9 7.13 -11.56 16.86
C GLN A 9 6.36 -10.51 16.09
N THR A 10 5.39 -10.97 15.34
CA THR A 10 4.47 -10.09 14.63
C THR A 10 3.65 -9.31 15.66
N LYS A 11 3.53 -8.02 15.44
CA LYS A 11 2.65 -7.18 16.26
C LYS A 11 1.22 -7.65 16.12
N SER A 12 0.46 -7.53 17.20
CA SER A 12 -0.95 -7.94 17.21
C SER A 12 -1.78 -7.03 16.33
N THR A 13 -2.56 -7.62 15.44
CA THR A 13 -3.54 -6.91 14.61
C THR A 13 -4.97 -7.16 15.10
N LYS A 14 -5.12 -7.65 16.33
CA LYS A 14 -6.41 -8.05 16.89
C LYS A 14 -7.45 -6.93 16.81
N ASN A 15 -7.03 -5.69 17.02
CA ASN A 15 -7.91 -4.54 17.04
C ASN A 15 -7.86 -3.74 15.73
N LEU A 16 -7.43 -4.38 14.66
CA LEU A 16 -7.35 -3.71 13.36
C LEU A 16 -8.75 -3.29 12.88
N VAL A 17 -8.87 -2.02 12.53
CA VAL A 17 -10.08 -1.44 11.96
C VAL A 17 -9.71 -0.74 10.66
N LEU A 18 -10.52 -0.94 9.63
CA LEU A 18 -10.42 -0.16 8.39
C LEU A 18 -11.55 0.84 8.37
N ARG A 19 -11.25 2.08 8.00
CA ARG A 19 -12.27 3.11 7.83
C ARG A 19 -11.87 4.11 6.76
N ALA A 20 -12.84 4.86 6.27
CA ALA A 20 -12.56 5.92 5.30
C ALA A 20 -11.69 6.99 5.95
N MET A 21 -10.81 7.57 5.13
CA MET A 21 -9.96 8.69 5.55
C MET A 21 -10.80 9.89 5.97
N LYS A 22 -10.35 10.55 7.04
CA LYS A 22 -10.88 11.85 7.49
C LYS A 22 -9.85 12.93 7.22
N PRO A 23 -10.26 14.20 7.11
CA PRO A 23 -9.30 15.30 6.88
C PRO A 23 -8.15 15.32 7.91
N ASP A 24 -8.43 14.99 9.17
CA ASP A 24 -7.43 14.97 10.22
C ASP A 24 -6.37 13.90 10.04
N ASP A 25 -6.61 12.90 9.19
CA ASP A 25 -5.64 11.84 8.93
C ASP A 25 -4.54 12.26 7.95
N SER A 26 -4.73 13.37 7.25
CA SER A 26 -3.91 13.76 6.11
C SER A 26 -2.42 13.80 6.42
N GLU A 27 -2.03 14.38 7.54
CA GLU A 27 -0.62 14.49 7.89
C GLU A 27 -0.02 13.12 8.18
N ALA A 28 -0.73 12.26 8.91
CA ALA A 28 -0.23 10.92 9.24
C ALA A 28 0.00 10.10 7.97
N LEU A 29 -0.93 10.16 7.01
CA LEU A 29 -0.80 9.43 5.76
C LEU A 29 0.34 10.00 4.91
N ALA A 30 0.47 11.31 4.88
CA ALA A 30 1.57 11.95 4.17
C ALA A 30 2.93 11.52 4.72
N ARG A 31 3.05 11.37 6.04
CA ARG A 31 4.29 10.93 6.67
C ARG A 31 4.59 9.46 6.38
N ILE A 32 3.57 8.60 6.36
CA ILE A 32 3.76 7.19 5.99
C ILE A 32 4.26 7.09 4.55
N TYR A 33 3.63 7.81 3.65
CA TYR A 33 3.99 7.80 2.23
C TYR A 33 5.41 8.34 2.02
N LEU A 34 5.74 9.45 2.67
CA LEU A 34 7.08 10.03 2.59
C LEU A 34 8.13 9.08 3.16
N GLY A 35 7.90 8.55 4.35
CA GLY A 35 8.86 7.68 5.02
C GLY A 35 9.14 6.40 4.24
N ALA A 36 8.10 5.78 3.72
CA ALA A 36 8.26 4.55 2.93
C ALA A 36 9.12 4.80 1.69
N ARG A 37 8.91 5.91 0.99
CA ARG A 37 9.68 6.23 -0.21
C ARG A 37 11.12 6.59 0.11
N GLN A 38 11.36 7.30 1.21
CA GLN A 38 12.72 7.68 1.61
C GLN A 38 13.57 6.46 1.96
N HIS A 39 12.96 5.47 2.63
CA HIS A 39 13.71 4.34 3.17
C HIS A 39 13.80 3.16 2.21
N ASN A 40 12.78 2.95 1.38
CA ASN A 40 12.64 1.71 0.63
C ASN A 40 12.76 1.88 -0.89
N PHE A 41 12.61 3.10 -1.40
CA PHE A 41 12.52 3.34 -2.84
C PHE A 41 13.62 4.27 -3.32
N SER A 42 14.79 3.68 -3.61
CA SER A 42 15.95 4.44 -4.08
C SER A 42 15.70 5.14 -5.42
N TRP A 43 14.69 4.70 -6.17
CA TRP A 43 14.36 5.30 -7.46
C TRP A 43 13.50 6.56 -7.34
N VAL A 44 13.01 6.87 -6.15
CA VAL A 44 12.25 8.11 -5.92
C VAL A 44 13.23 9.22 -5.59
N LYS A 45 13.22 10.27 -6.40
CA LYS A 45 14.08 11.43 -6.19
C LYS A 45 13.28 12.53 -5.51
N HIS A 46 13.88 13.15 -4.49
CA HIS A 46 13.31 14.32 -3.80
C HIS A 46 11.87 14.11 -3.31
N PRO A 47 11.58 13.02 -2.54
CA PRO A 47 10.24 12.83 -2.01
C PRO A 47 9.90 13.95 -1.03
N LYS A 48 8.63 14.43 -1.10
CA LYS A 48 8.15 15.56 -0.31
C LYS A 48 6.88 15.19 0.43
N LEU A 49 6.65 15.85 1.58
CA LEU A 49 5.46 15.62 2.39
C LEU A 49 4.17 15.95 1.63
N GLU A 50 4.18 16.95 0.77
CA GLU A 50 3.01 17.39 0.00
C GLU A 50 2.59 16.39 -1.08
N ASP A 51 3.43 15.41 -1.39
CA ASP A 51 3.17 14.50 -2.50
C ASP A 51 1.92 13.66 -2.30
N PHE A 52 1.61 13.27 -1.06
CA PHE A 52 0.45 12.44 -0.78
C PHE A 52 -0.85 13.11 -1.24
N ALA A 53 -1.05 14.36 -0.86
CA ALA A 53 -2.28 15.07 -1.21
C ALA A 53 -2.43 15.20 -2.72
N ARG A 54 -1.32 15.43 -3.43
CA ARG A 54 -1.33 15.57 -4.88
C ARG A 54 -1.67 14.26 -5.58
N VAL A 55 -1.03 13.16 -5.18
CA VAL A 55 -1.19 11.87 -5.88
C VAL A 55 -2.51 11.17 -5.53
N SER A 56 -3.09 11.44 -4.35
CA SER A 56 -4.35 10.82 -3.94
C SER A 56 -5.57 11.67 -4.28
N HIS A 57 -5.38 12.83 -4.91
CA HIS A 57 -6.48 13.73 -5.22
C HIS A 57 -7.56 13.04 -6.05
N GLY A 58 -8.81 13.12 -5.59
CA GLY A 58 -9.95 12.53 -6.29
C GLY A 58 -10.10 11.02 -6.09
N GLU A 59 -9.26 10.40 -5.28
CA GLU A 59 -9.32 8.96 -5.01
C GLU A 59 -10.00 8.67 -3.69
N VAL A 60 -10.47 7.42 -3.53
CA VAL A 60 -11.02 6.94 -2.27
C VAL A 60 -9.88 6.38 -1.44
N VAL A 61 -9.74 6.89 -0.23
CA VAL A 61 -8.65 6.47 0.66
C VAL A 61 -9.22 5.75 1.87
N GLU A 62 -8.73 4.54 2.11
CA GLU A 62 -9.07 3.75 3.28
C GLU A 62 -7.88 3.70 4.21
N VAL A 63 -8.13 3.79 5.51
CA VAL A 63 -7.11 3.89 6.55
C VAL A 63 -7.19 2.67 7.45
N ALA A 64 -6.04 2.07 7.75
CA ALA A 64 -5.91 0.96 8.69
C ALA A 64 -5.46 1.50 10.04
N ILE A 65 -6.19 1.16 11.10
CA ILE A 65 -5.96 1.69 12.44
C ILE A 65 -5.90 0.55 13.44
N ILE A 66 -4.91 0.59 14.32
CA ILE A 66 -4.80 -0.34 15.45
C ILE A 66 -4.60 0.49 16.71
N ASN A 67 -5.53 0.34 17.67
CA ASN A 67 -5.46 1.05 18.95
C ASN A 67 -5.20 2.55 18.76
N GLN A 68 -5.97 3.17 17.86
CA GLN A 68 -5.93 4.60 17.56
C GLN A 68 -4.69 5.05 16.79
N GLU A 69 -3.80 4.13 16.45
CA GLU A 69 -2.64 4.45 15.62
C GLU A 69 -2.93 4.11 14.16
N ILE A 70 -2.65 5.04 13.24
CA ILE A 70 -2.74 4.78 11.81
C ILE A 70 -1.50 3.98 11.40
N VAL A 71 -1.74 2.77 10.87
CA VAL A 71 -0.66 1.83 10.55
C VAL A 71 -0.54 1.55 9.04
N GLY A 72 -1.44 2.09 8.24
CA GLY A 72 -1.37 1.91 6.80
C GLY A 72 -2.56 2.56 6.10
N PHE A 73 -2.50 2.58 4.78
CA PHE A 73 -3.60 3.12 3.98
C PHE A 73 -3.53 2.61 2.55
N ALA A 74 -4.66 2.73 1.85
CA ALA A 74 -4.77 2.46 0.42
C ALA A 74 -5.49 3.62 -0.26
N SER A 75 -5.08 3.95 -1.48
CA SER A 75 -5.73 4.97 -2.29
C SER A 75 -6.16 4.33 -3.61
N LEU A 76 -7.44 4.45 -3.92
CA LEU A 76 -8.10 3.70 -4.99
C LEU A 76 -8.82 4.63 -5.95
N SER A 77 -8.56 4.47 -7.24
CA SER A 77 -9.39 5.04 -8.29
C SER A 77 -10.51 4.04 -8.59
N GLU A 78 -11.71 4.32 -8.08
CA GLU A 78 -12.85 3.43 -8.29
C GLU A 78 -13.25 3.39 -9.76
N ARG A 79 -13.21 4.53 -10.42
CA ARG A 79 -13.57 4.62 -11.83
C ARG A 79 -12.70 3.72 -12.70
N ASP A 80 -11.42 3.66 -12.40
CA ASP A 80 -10.46 2.93 -13.23
C ASP A 80 -10.19 1.52 -12.70
N SER A 81 -10.80 1.11 -11.59
CA SER A 81 -10.50 -0.15 -10.90
C SER A 81 -9.00 -0.28 -10.68
N PHE A 82 -8.37 0.79 -10.23
CA PHE A 82 -6.92 0.89 -10.12
C PHE A 82 -6.49 1.26 -8.70
N LEU A 83 -5.71 0.38 -8.09
CA LEU A 83 -5.11 0.65 -6.77
C LEU A 83 -3.84 1.47 -6.99
N HIS A 84 -3.91 2.75 -6.63
CA HIS A 84 -2.80 3.66 -6.87
C HIS A 84 -1.74 3.58 -5.79
N LEU A 85 -2.16 3.57 -4.52
CA LEU A 85 -1.24 3.55 -3.37
C LEU A 85 -1.65 2.46 -2.39
N LEU A 86 -0.68 1.77 -1.83
CA LEU A 86 -0.85 0.84 -0.71
C LEU A 86 0.43 0.89 0.10
N PHE A 87 0.35 1.47 1.29
CA PHE A 87 1.53 1.67 2.13
C PHE A 87 1.25 1.30 3.56
N ILE A 88 2.23 0.65 4.19
CA ILE A 88 2.17 0.22 5.58
C ILE A 88 3.24 1.00 6.35
N LYS A 89 2.88 1.48 7.53
CA LYS A 89 3.80 2.21 8.39
C LYS A 89 4.96 1.31 8.78
N GLU A 90 6.17 1.90 8.84
CA GLU A 90 7.37 1.18 9.25
C GLU A 90 7.15 0.53 10.61
N GLY A 91 7.60 -0.70 10.74
CA GLY A 91 7.39 -1.48 11.95
C GLY A 91 6.13 -2.35 11.93
N TRP A 92 5.22 -2.11 10.98
CA TRP A 92 3.98 -2.88 10.86
C TRP A 92 3.96 -3.76 9.62
N ASN A 93 5.05 -3.82 8.88
CA ASN A 93 5.15 -4.69 7.72
C ASN A 93 5.13 -6.17 8.14
N GLY A 94 4.58 -7.01 7.29
CA GLY A 94 4.52 -8.45 7.56
C GLY A 94 3.45 -8.86 8.55
N CYS A 95 2.52 -7.98 8.90
CA CYS A 95 1.45 -8.25 9.86
C CYS A 95 0.09 -8.52 9.22
N GLY A 96 0.04 -8.62 7.89
CA GLY A 96 -1.22 -8.89 7.19
C GLY A 96 -2.09 -7.65 6.93
N ILE A 97 -1.64 -6.46 7.29
CA ILE A 97 -2.41 -5.23 7.11
C ILE A 97 -2.59 -4.93 5.62
N GLY A 98 -1.53 -5.12 4.84
CA GLY A 98 -1.58 -4.89 3.39
C GLY A 98 -2.61 -5.78 2.71
N ALA A 99 -2.70 -7.05 3.12
CA ALA A 99 -3.69 -7.98 2.56
C ALA A 99 -5.11 -7.52 2.88
N LYS A 100 -5.35 -6.99 4.08
CA LYS A 100 -6.68 -6.49 4.47
C LYS A 100 -7.07 -5.27 3.66
N LEU A 101 -6.15 -4.33 3.47
CA LEU A 101 -6.40 -3.15 2.64
C LEU A 101 -6.63 -3.55 1.18
N LEU A 102 -5.89 -4.54 0.69
CA LEU A 102 -6.05 -5.04 -0.66
C LEU A 102 -7.43 -5.68 -0.85
N ASP A 103 -7.89 -6.46 0.12
CA ASP A 103 -9.23 -7.05 0.08
C ASP A 103 -10.31 -5.97 0.08
N TRP A 104 -10.11 -4.92 0.87
CA TRP A 104 -11.01 -3.78 0.84
C TRP A 104 -11.11 -3.21 -0.58
N ALA A 105 -9.96 -2.98 -1.22
CA ALA A 105 -9.93 -2.40 -2.57
C ALA A 105 -10.64 -3.30 -3.59
N ARG A 106 -10.43 -4.62 -3.51
CA ARG A 106 -11.10 -5.58 -4.38
C ARG A 106 -12.63 -5.47 -4.26
N ASN A 107 -13.12 -5.23 -3.05
CA ASN A 107 -14.55 -5.17 -2.79
C ASN A 107 -15.18 -3.83 -3.21
N GLN A 108 -14.38 -2.83 -3.50
CA GLN A 108 -14.88 -1.51 -3.93
C GLN A 108 -15.12 -1.46 -5.44
N VAL A 109 -14.61 -2.41 -6.20
CA VAL A 109 -14.68 -2.36 -7.66
C VAL A 109 -15.39 -3.61 -8.19
N THR A 110 -16.05 -3.46 -9.35
CA THR A 110 -16.75 -4.57 -9.99
C THR A 110 -15.88 -5.30 -11.00
N GLN A 111 -14.88 -4.61 -11.53
CA GLN A 111 -13.94 -5.19 -12.49
C GLN A 111 -12.68 -5.65 -11.77
N ALA A 112 -11.83 -6.41 -12.46
CA ALA A 112 -10.58 -6.85 -11.87
C ALA A 112 -9.72 -5.64 -11.50
N LEU A 113 -9.25 -5.63 -10.27
CA LEU A 113 -8.38 -4.56 -9.78
C LEU A 113 -7.03 -4.63 -10.46
N GLU A 114 -6.51 -3.49 -10.89
CA GLU A 114 -5.16 -3.39 -11.45
C GLU A 114 -4.30 -2.47 -10.62
N LEU A 115 -2.99 -2.64 -10.75
CA LEU A 115 -2.02 -1.80 -10.09
C LEU A 115 -0.69 -1.87 -10.84
N LYS A 116 0.23 -0.97 -10.51
CA LYS A 116 1.56 -0.96 -11.09
C LYS A 116 2.61 -1.11 -10.01
N VAL A 117 3.64 -1.89 -10.31
CA VAL A 117 4.76 -2.12 -9.40
C VAL A 117 6.04 -1.80 -10.14
N VAL A 118 6.90 -0.96 -9.54
CA VAL A 118 8.22 -0.70 -10.09
C VAL A 118 8.98 -2.02 -10.17
N THR A 119 9.62 -2.28 -11.31
CA THR A 119 10.31 -3.56 -11.55
C THR A 119 11.36 -3.86 -10.49
N ALA A 120 12.01 -2.83 -9.94
CA ALA A 120 13.01 -3.00 -8.89
C ALA A 120 12.41 -3.42 -7.54
N ASN A 121 11.08 -3.25 -7.36
CA ASN A 121 10.43 -3.55 -6.08
C ASN A 121 9.99 -5.02 -6.03
N VAL A 122 10.96 -5.91 -5.81
CA VAL A 122 10.73 -7.36 -5.81
C VAL A 122 9.80 -7.77 -4.66
N ALA A 123 9.91 -7.12 -3.51
CA ALA A 123 9.06 -7.45 -2.37
C ALA A 123 7.58 -7.22 -2.67
N ALA A 124 7.26 -6.12 -3.33
CA ALA A 124 5.88 -5.83 -3.74
C ALA A 124 5.39 -6.85 -4.76
N GLN A 125 6.23 -7.22 -5.72
CA GLN A 125 5.86 -8.24 -6.72
C GLN A 125 5.47 -9.54 -6.04
N ARG A 126 6.28 -10.01 -5.08
CA ARG A 126 6.00 -11.23 -4.33
C ARG A 126 4.71 -11.12 -3.54
N PHE A 127 4.48 -9.98 -2.92
CA PHE A 127 3.25 -9.74 -2.16
C PHE A 127 2.03 -9.89 -3.06
N TYR A 128 2.00 -9.17 -4.18
CA TYR A 128 0.82 -9.20 -5.06
C TYR A 128 0.63 -10.56 -5.70
N GLU A 129 1.71 -11.26 -6.04
CA GLU A 129 1.61 -12.62 -6.59
C GLU A 129 1.02 -13.58 -5.57
N ARG A 130 1.43 -13.49 -4.30
CA ARG A 130 0.81 -14.29 -3.23
C ARG A 130 -0.67 -13.98 -3.08
N GLU A 131 -1.05 -12.73 -3.29
CA GLU A 131 -2.44 -12.30 -3.17
C GLU A 131 -3.28 -12.59 -4.41
N GLY A 132 -2.72 -13.32 -5.37
CA GLY A 132 -3.47 -13.79 -6.53
C GLY A 132 -3.42 -12.86 -7.74
N PHE A 133 -2.54 -11.87 -7.73
CA PHE A 133 -2.37 -10.98 -8.87
C PHE A 133 -1.38 -11.58 -9.87
N LEU A 134 -1.61 -11.27 -11.15
CA LEU A 134 -0.79 -11.76 -12.25
C LEU A 134 -0.24 -10.56 -13.03
N ALA A 135 1.03 -10.66 -13.40
CA ALA A 135 1.64 -9.64 -14.26
C ALA A 135 1.04 -9.77 -15.66
N VAL A 136 0.47 -8.66 -16.16
CA VAL A 136 -0.20 -8.63 -17.47
C VAL A 136 0.44 -7.65 -18.43
N GLY A 137 1.42 -6.86 -17.98
CA GLY A 137 2.10 -5.91 -18.83
C GLY A 137 3.38 -5.40 -18.21
N LYS A 138 4.24 -4.81 -19.06
CA LYS A 138 5.49 -4.22 -18.61
C LYS A 138 5.73 -2.95 -19.40
N SER A 139 6.09 -1.87 -18.71
CA SER A 139 6.48 -0.62 -19.35
C SER A 139 7.99 -0.47 -19.24
N VAL A 140 8.69 -0.70 -20.37
CA VAL A 140 10.16 -0.58 -20.41
C VAL A 140 10.61 0.86 -20.65
N PHE A 141 9.71 1.72 -21.16
CA PHE A 141 10.02 3.12 -21.40
C PHE A 141 9.69 4.03 -20.23
N ALA A 142 8.92 3.54 -19.26
CA ALA A 142 8.65 4.29 -18.04
C ALA A 142 9.92 4.43 -17.22
N LYS A 143 10.04 5.52 -16.47
CA LYS A 143 11.17 5.77 -15.57
C LYS A 143 10.63 6.06 -14.18
N PRO A 144 10.74 5.08 -13.27
CA PRO A 144 11.34 3.74 -13.43
C PRO A 144 10.44 2.78 -14.21
N GLN A 145 11.04 1.72 -14.75
CA GLN A 145 10.30 0.64 -15.40
C GLN A 145 9.33 -0.01 -14.41
N ASN A 146 8.16 -0.42 -14.90
CA ASN A 146 7.16 -1.01 -14.04
C ASN A 146 6.43 -2.16 -14.72
N LEU A 147 5.77 -2.95 -13.88
CA LEU A 147 4.90 -4.05 -14.28
C LEU A 147 3.46 -3.67 -13.93
N THR A 148 2.52 -4.03 -14.78
CA THR A 148 1.10 -3.94 -14.47
C THR A 148 0.63 -5.30 -13.99
N TYR A 149 -0.02 -5.32 -12.83
CA TYR A 149 -0.61 -6.52 -12.25
C TYR A 149 -2.12 -6.41 -12.28
N ARG A 150 -2.78 -7.54 -12.50
CA ARG A 150 -4.25 -7.64 -12.48
C ARG A 150 -4.65 -8.74 -11.53
N ASP A 151 -5.72 -8.50 -10.77
CA ASP A 151 -6.27 -9.48 -9.85
C ASP A 151 -6.79 -10.68 -10.64
N GLY A 152 -6.20 -11.88 -10.39
CA GLY A 152 -6.59 -13.12 -11.04
C GLY A 152 -7.78 -13.78 -10.37
N ARG A 153 -8.28 -13.24 -9.25
CA ARG A 153 -9.42 -13.80 -8.52
C ARG A 153 -10.76 -13.29 -9.04
N LYS A 154 -10.77 -12.37 -9.99
CA LYS A 154 -11.98 -11.83 -10.59
C LYS A 154 -12.11 -12.18 -12.05
#